data_0d9f063aecf4c12f448040a26da47812
#
_entry.id   0d9f063aecf4c12f448040a26da47812
#
_cell.length_a   1.000
_cell.length_b   1.000
_cell.length_c   1.000
_cell.angle_alpha   90.00
_cell.angle_beta   90.00
_cell.angle_gamma   90.00
#
_symmetry.space_group_name_H-M   'P 1'
#
loop_
_entity.id
_entity.type
_entity.pdbx_description
1 polymer ?
#
loop_
_entity_poly.entity_id
_entity_poly.type
_entity_poly.pdbx_seq_one_letter_code
_entity_poly.pdbx_strand_id
1 'polypeptide(L)'
;LGWREFVRALYWEQMPADGRVNFLGADRPLPGFFWSGETRMACMRHAIRQSLEHGYAHHIQRLMVTGNFALLAGIDPDEVDAWYLGIYVDAIEWVELPNTRGMSQFADGGLMGSKPYASSGAYLERMGHYCKGCHYQVKARHGDGSCPFNSLYWHFLWRNRDKLGGNPRLALPYANWDGQ
;
A
#
# COMPACT_ATOMS: atom_id res chain seq x y z
N LEU A 1 12.65 -20.52 3.73
CA LEU A 1 12.60 -21.28 2.46
C LEU A 1 11.17 -21.54 2.02
N GLY A 2 10.28 -22.08 2.87
CA GLY A 2 8.89 -22.41 2.49
C GLY A 2 8.09 -21.22 1.94
N TRP A 3 8.22 -20.03 2.53
CA TRP A 3 7.56 -18.83 2.02
C TRP A 3 8.02 -18.47 0.60
N ARG A 4 9.31 -18.56 0.34
CA ARG A 4 9.85 -18.29 -1.00
C ARG A 4 9.31 -19.26 -2.05
N GLU A 5 9.25 -20.55 -1.72
CA GLU A 5 8.70 -21.57 -2.63
C GLU A 5 7.19 -21.40 -2.86
N PHE A 6 6.46 -20.98 -1.82
CA PHE A 6 5.05 -20.63 -1.95
C PHE A 6 4.85 -19.43 -2.92
N VAL A 7 5.61 -18.36 -2.74
CA VAL A 7 5.54 -17.18 -3.63
C VAL A 7 5.87 -17.56 -5.08
N ARG A 8 6.90 -18.39 -5.26
CA ARG A 8 7.31 -18.88 -6.58
C ARG A 8 6.23 -19.74 -7.25
N ALA A 9 5.63 -20.66 -6.49
CA ALA A 9 4.55 -21.49 -7.00
C ALA A 9 3.32 -20.64 -7.35
N LEU A 10 2.97 -19.69 -6.49
CA LEU A 10 1.85 -18.78 -6.73
C LEU A 10 2.06 -17.97 -8.03
N TYR A 11 3.26 -17.42 -8.22
CA TYR A 11 3.59 -16.72 -9.45
C TYR A 11 3.45 -17.61 -10.68
N TRP A 12 3.98 -18.83 -10.61
CA TRP A 12 4.00 -19.76 -11.74
C TRP A 12 2.64 -20.31 -12.13
N GLU A 13 1.78 -20.59 -11.14
CA GLU A 13 0.51 -21.30 -11.35
C GLU A 13 -0.71 -20.37 -11.41
N GLN A 14 -0.67 -19.25 -10.69
CA GLN A 14 -1.84 -18.41 -10.45
C GLN A 14 -1.76 -17.03 -11.09
N MET A 15 -0.56 -16.55 -11.36
CA MET A 15 -0.43 -15.27 -12.06
C MET A 15 -0.47 -15.52 -13.56
N PRO A 16 -1.46 -14.98 -14.27
CA PRO A 16 -1.50 -15.06 -15.73
C PRO A 16 -0.24 -14.40 -16.33
N ALA A 17 0.15 -14.84 -17.52
CA ALA A 17 1.36 -14.34 -18.20
C ALA A 17 1.37 -12.81 -18.38
N ASP A 18 0.21 -12.18 -18.34
CA ASP A 18 0.03 -10.72 -18.38
C ASP A 18 -0.07 -10.07 -16.99
N GLY A 19 -0.13 -10.86 -15.91
CA GLY A 19 -0.07 -10.41 -14.51
C GLY A 19 -1.12 -9.38 -14.07
N ARG A 20 -2.09 -9.06 -14.92
CA ARG A 20 -2.93 -7.85 -14.80
C ARG A 20 -4.19 -8.00 -13.96
N VAL A 21 -4.13 -8.79 -12.90
CA VAL A 21 -5.25 -8.87 -11.95
C VAL A 21 -5.36 -7.57 -11.16
N ASN A 22 -6.58 -7.04 -11.06
CA ASN A 22 -6.89 -5.80 -10.35
C ASN A 22 -8.26 -5.93 -9.66
N PHE A 23 -8.32 -6.75 -8.60
CA PHE A 23 -9.55 -7.06 -7.88
C PHE A 23 -10.28 -5.81 -7.37
N LEU A 24 -9.53 -4.83 -6.86
CA LEU A 24 -10.15 -3.61 -6.32
C LEU A 24 -10.61 -2.63 -7.41
N GLY A 25 -10.11 -2.76 -8.63
CA GLY A 25 -10.40 -1.84 -9.72
C GLY A 25 -9.76 -0.46 -9.49
N ALA A 26 -8.55 -0.44 -8.97
CA ALA A 26 -7.77 0.78 -8.78
C ALA A 26 -7.20 1.25 -10.14
N ASP A 27 -7.39 2.53 -10.48
CA ASP A 27 -7.13 3.06 -11.82
C ASP A 27 -6.45 4.44 -11.83
N ARG A 28 -6.03 4.92 -10.65
CA ARG A 28 -5.40 6.24 -10.56
C ARG A 28 -3.93 6.18 -10.95
N PRO A 29 -3.42 7.22 -11.63
CA PRO A 29 -2.01 7.28 -11.99
C PRO A 29 -1.12 7.45 -10.74
N LEU A 30 0.11 6.97 -10.85
CA LEU A 30 1.13 7.15 -9.81
C LEU A 30 1.48 8.63 -9.67
N PRO A 31 1.35 9.23 -8.47
CA PRO A 31 1.63 10.65 -8.29
C PRO A 31 3.10 11.00 -8.57
N GLY A 32 3.33 12.17 -9.20
CA GLY A 32 4.67 12.62 -9.58
C GLY A 32 5.68 12.69 -8.44
N PHE A 33 5.24 12.82 -7.19
CA PHE A 33 6.16 12.82 -6.05
C PHE A 33 6.82 11.45 -5.77
N PHE A 34 6.33 10.35 -6.37
CA PHE A 34 7.04 9.07 -6.35
C PHE A 34 8.38 9.12 -7.11
N TRP A 35 8.53 10.08 -8.01
CA TRP A 35 9.75 10.29 -8.79
C TRP A 35 10.68 11.38 -8.23
N SER A 36 10.19 12.21 -7.31
CA SER A 36 10.98 13.34 -6.76
C SER A 36 11.13 13.29 -5.23
N GLY A 37 10.25 12.56 -4.53
CA GLY A 37 10.15 12.62 -3.09
C GLY A 37 9.60 13.95 -2.55
N GLU A 38 9.04 14.80 -3.42
CA GLU A 38 8.57 16.14 -3.04
C GLU A 38 7.14 16.11 -2.53
N THR A 39 6.98 15.86 -1.26
CA THR A 39 5.69 15.81 -0.55
C THR A 39 5.81 16.34 0.87
N ARG A 40 4.71 16.87 1.40
CA ARG A 40 4.61 17.29 2.80
C ARG A 40 4.44 16.13 3.78
N MET A 41 4.08 14.94 3.28
CA MET A 41 3.99 13.71 4.08
C MET A 41 5.40 13.21 4.41
N ALA A 42 5.87 13.42 5.64
CA ALA A 42 7.25 13.09 6.03
C ALA A 42 7.58 11.60 5.82
N CYS A 43 6.64 10.68 6.12
CA CYS A 43 6.81 9.24 5.90
C CYS A 43 7.04 8.92 4.41
N MET A 44 6.22 9.47 3.52
CA MET A 44 6.36 9.27 2.08
C MET A 44 7.66 9.88 1.56
N ARG A 45 7.95 11.12 1.95
CA ARG A 45 9.19 11.79 1.55
C ARG A 45 10.45 11.00 1.94
N HIS A 46 10.50 10.51 3.18
CA HIS A 46 11.63 9.70 3.64
C HIS A 46 11.74 8.37 2.89
N ALA A 47 10.65 7.62 2.78
CA ALA A 47 10.66 6.31 2.14
C ALA A 47 11.01 6.42 0.65
N ILE A 48 10.43 7.40 -0.06
CA ILE A 48 10.68 7.58 -1.49
C ILE A 48 12.11 8.07 -1.74
N ARG A 49 12.59 9.09 -1.02
CA ARG A 49 13.97 9.58 -1.19
C ARG A 49 14.99 8.49 -0.91
N GLN A 50 14.81 7.72 0.16
CA GLN A 50 15.67 6.57 0.44
C GLN A 50 15.65 5.55 -0.72
N SER A 51 14.47 5.26 -1.26
CA SER A 51 14.34 4.34 -2.39
C SER A 51 15.05 4.82 -3.64
N LEU A 52 14.89 6.11 -3.98
CA LEU A 52 15.53 6.73 -5.15
C LEU A 52 17.05 6.84 -5.00
N GLU A 53 17.55 7.13 -3.79
CA GLU A 53 18.97 7.32 -3.51
C GLU A 53 19.74 6.00 -3.46
N HIS A 54 19.14 4.98 -2.83
CA HIS A 54 19.85 3.73 -2.56
C HIS A 54 19.35 2.54 -3.41
N GLY A 55 18.30 2.70 -4.20
CA GLY A 55 17.66 1.59 -4.90
C GLY A 55 17.11 0.52 -3.94
N TYR A 56 16.90 0.89 -2.67
CA TYR A 56 16.51 -0.05 -1.63
C TYR A 56 15.65 0.60 -0.55
N ALA A 57 14.64 -0.13 -0.09
CA ALA A 57 13.90 0.15 1.13
C ALA A 57 13.59 -1.16 1.86
N HIS A 58 13.53 -1.10 3.18
CA HIS A 58 13.09 -2.24 3.99
C HIS A 58 11.67 -2.66 3.60
N HIS A 59 11.39 -3.98 3.61
CA HIS A 59 10.08 -4.53 3.23
C HIS A 59 8.91 -3.81 3.90
N ILE A 60 9.02 -3.48 5.19
CA ILE A 60 7.96 -2.76 5.91
C ILE A 60 7.74 -1.34 5.35
N GLN A 61 8.77 -0.65 4.89
CA GLN A 61 8.60 0.65 4.23
C GLN A 61 7.89 0.49 2.88
N ARG A 62 8.26 -0.54 2.11
CA ARG A 62 7.57 -0.85 0.84
C ARG A 62 6.10 -1.18 1.08
N LEU A 63 5.81 -2.06 2.02
CA LEU A 63 4.45 -2.52 2.29
C LEU A 63 3.59 -1.45 2.99
N MET A 64 4.08 -0.91 4.12
CA MET A 64 3.26 -0.13 5.04
C MET A 64 3.40 1.39 4.90
N VAL A 65 4.30 1.88 4.06
CA VAL A 65 4.41 3.31 3.77
C VAL A 65 4.04 3.58 2.31
N THR A 66 4.91 3.26 1.36
CA THR A 66 4.66 3.53 -0.07
C THR A 66 3.53 2.68 -0.63
N GLY A 67 3.53 1.38 -0.36
CA GLY A 67 2.48 0.46 -0.78
C GLY A 67 1.13 0.77 -0.13
N ASN A 68 1.10 1.04 1.17
CA ASN A 68 -0.12 1.46 1.87
C ASN A 68 -0.70 2.76 1.29
N PHE A 69 0.14 3.74 0.98
CA PHE A 69 -0.34 4.95 0.29
C PHE A 69 -0.97 4.62 -1.06
N ALA A 70 -0.29 3.84 -1.89
CA ALA A 70 -0.78 3.45 -3.22
C ALA A 70 -2.13 2.71 -3.13
N LEU A 71 -2.23 1.73 -2.23
CA LEU A 71 -3.46 0.99 -1.96
C LEU A 71 -4.62 1.92 -1.55
N LEU A 72 -4.39 2.77 -0.56
CA LEU A 72 -5.41 3.67 -0.04
C LEU A 72 -5.85 4.72 -1.07
N ALA A 73 -4.91 5.25 -1.82
CA ALA A 73 -5.16 6.22 -2.88
C ALA A 73 -5.83 5.60 -4.12
N GLY A 74 -5.75 4.28 -4.27
CA GLY A 74 -6.28 3.56 -5.43
C GLY A 74 -5.45 3.76 -6.69
N ILE A 75 -4.14 3.71 -6.53
CA ILE A 75 -3.21 3.75 -7.66
C ILE A 75 -3.29 2.45 -8.44
N ASP A 76 -3.20 2.54 -9.76
CA ASP A 76 -3.18 1.39 -10.64
C ASP A 76 -2.03 0.43 -10.25
N PRO A 77 -2.32 -0.86 -9.99
CA PRO A 77 -1.29 -1.83 -9.64
C PRO A 77 -0.19 -1.97 -10.69
N ASP A 78 -0.47 -1.77 -11.99
CA ASP A 78 0.54 -1.82 -13.05
C ASP A 78 1.59 -0.71 -12.86
N GLU A 79 1.16 0.49 -12.49
CA GLU A 79 2.08 1.59 -12.23
C GLU A 79 2.89 1.40 -10.94
N VAL A 80 2.29 0.78 -9.92
CA VAL A 80 3.00 0.44 -8.68
C VAL A 80 4.06 -0.61 -8.95
N ASP A 81 3.72 -1.70 -9.66
CA ASP A 81 4.66 -2.76 -10.05
C ASP A 81 5.82 -2.20 -10.87
N ALA A 82 5.51 -1.39 -11.89
CA ALA A 82 6.52 -0.78 -12.76
C ALA A 82 7.49 0.11 -11.96
N TRP A 83 6.99 0.88 -10.99
CA TRP A 83 7.83 1.71 -10.13
C TRP A 83 8.72 0.86 -9.22
N TYR A 84 8.17 -0.19 -8.57
CA TYR A 84 8.96 -1.07 -7.70
C TYR A 84 10.05 -1.81 -8.49
N LEU A 85 9.70 -2.38 -9.65
CA LEU A 85 10.65 -3.08 -10.52
C LEU A 85 11.73 -2.14 -11.07
N GLY A 86 11.38 -0.89 -11.34
CA GLY A 86 12.32 0.10 -11.88
C GLY A 86 13.26 0.73 -10.84
N ILE A 87 12.84 0.79 -9.57
CA ILE A 87 13.58 1.49 -8.51
C ILE A 87 14.45 0.54 -7.67
N TYR A 88 13.92 -0.63 -7.30
CA TYR A 88 14.62 -1.49 -6.34
C TYR A 88 15.60 -2.45 -7.03
N VAL A 89 16.86 -2.41 -6.61
CA VAL A 89 17.93 -3.27 -7.16
C VAL A 89 17.74 -4.75 -6.88
N ASP A 90 16.95 -5.10 -5.88
CA ASP A 90 16.61 -6.46 -5.48
C ASP A 90 15.24 -6.92 -6.04
N ALA A 91 14.58 -6.09 -6.83
CA ALA A 91 13.30 -6.44 -7.44
C ALA A 91 13.49 -7.41 -8.60
N ILE A 92 12.87 -8.58 -8.45
CA ILE A 92 12.80 -9.61 -9.48
C ILE A 92 11.32 -9.93 -9.67
N GLU A 93 10.85 -9.97 -10.91
CA GLU A 93 9.43 -10.02 -11.24
C GLU A 93 8.65 -11.10 -10.47
N TRP A 94 9.13 -12.34 -10.44
CA TRP A 94 8.44 -13.42 -9.74
C TRP A 94 8.35 -13.25 -8.21
N VAL A 95 9.21 -12.42 -7.63
CA VAL A 95 9.13 -12.04 -6.21
C VAL A 95 8.25 -10.81 -6.06
N GLU A 96 8.45 -9.82 -6.92
CA GLU A 96 7.83 -8.50 -6.80
C GLU A 96 6.33 -8.56 -7.06
N LEU A 97 5.89 -9.19 -8.15
CA LEU A 97 4.47 -9.23 -8.49
C LEU A 97 3.59 -9.82 -7.37
N PRO A 98 3.86 -11.01 -6.79
CA PRO A 98 3.07 -11.51 -5.68
C PRO A 98 3.11 -10.60 -4.44
N ASN A 99 4.26 -10.01 -4.13
CA ASN A 99 4.41 -9.15 -2.95
C ASN A 99 3.80 -7.76 -3.16
N THR A 100 3.98 -7.15 -4.32
CA THR A 100 3.41 -5.83 -4.61
C THR A 100 1.95 -5.95 -4.98
N ARG A 101 1.64 -6.65 -6.05
CA ARG A 101 0.27 -6.79 -6.56
C ARG A 101 -0.64 -7.55 -5.60
N GLY A 102 -0.18 -8.69 -5.09
CA GLY A 102 -0.96 -9.52 -4.16
C GLY A 102 -0.98 -8.95 -2.75
N MET A 103 0.16 -8.90 -2.08
CA MET A 103 0.22 -8.51 -0.66
C MET A 103 0.00 -7.01 -0.46
N SER A 104 0.68 -6.15 -1.20
CA SER A 104 0.64 -4.71 -1.00
C SER A 104 -0.64 -4.09 -1.54
N GLN A 105 -1.01 -4.38 -2.78
CA GLN A 105 -2.15 -3.76 -3.46
C GLN A 105 -3.45 -4.57 -3.36
N PHE A 106 -3.39 -5.79 -2.80
CA PHE A 106 -4.56 -6.69 -2.70
C PHE A 106 -5.27 -6.89 -4.05
N ALA A 107 -4.52 -6.80 -5.13
CA ALA A 107 -5.06 -6.86 -6.47
C ALA A 107 -5.42 -8.27 -6.91
N ASP A 108 -4.90 -9.30 -6.23
CA ASP A 108 -5.21 -10.73 -6.41
C ASP A 108 -6.50 -11.18 -5.68
N GLY A 109 -7.16 -10.29 -4.96
CA GLY A 109 -8.39 -10.60 -4.23
C GLY A 109 -8.20 -11.47 -2.98
N GLY A 110 -6.95 -11.65 -2.53
CA GLY A 110 -6.66 -12.34 -1.27
C GLY A 110 -5.95 -13.69 -1.39
N LEU A 111 -5.37 -13.99 -2.53
CA LEU A 111 -4.52 -15.20 -2.70
C LEU A 111 -3.27 -15.10 -1.84
N MET A 112 -2.58 -13.95 -1.87
CA MET A 112 -1.35 -13.72 -1.12
C MET A 112 -1.62 -13.28 0.32
N GLY A 113 -2.59 -12.41 0.53
CA GLY A 113 -2.93 -11.83 1.82
C GLY A 113 -4.40 -11.97 2.15
N SER A 114 -4.74 -12.54 3.31
CA SER A 114 -6.13 -12.77 3.72
C SER A 114 -6.95 -11.48 3.98
N LYS A 115 -6.31 -10.32 3.97
CA LYS A 115 -6.92 -8.98 4.03
C LYS A 115 -5.98 -7.94 3.43
N PRO A 116 -6.48 -6.80 2.94
CA PRO A 116 -5.63 -5.68 2.55
C PRO A 116 -4.83 -5.14 3.75
N TYR A 117 -3.58 -4.78 3.52
CA TYR A 117 -2.70 -4.16 4.51
C TYR A 117 -2.95 -2.64 4.62
N ALA A 118 -4.24 -2.26 4.60
CA ALA A 118 -4.66 -0.88 4.76
C ALA A 118 -4.47 -0.40 6.20
N SER A 119 -3.83 0.76 6.38
CA SER A 119 -3.61 1.35 7.69
C SER A 119 -3.65 2.88 7.67
N SER A 120 -4.14 3.46 8.78
CA SER A 120 -4.21 4.91 8.97
C SER A 120 -2.89 5.52 9.46
N GLY A 121 -2.86 6.85 9.57
CA GLY A 121 -1.72 7.58 10.14
C GLY A 121 -1.33 7.16 11.55
N ALA A 122 -2.28 6.69 12.36
CA ALA A 122 -1.99 6.19 13.70
C ALA A 122 -1.07 4.94 13.71
N TYR A 123 -1.18 4.09 12.70
CA TYR A 123 -0.26 2.98 12.52
C TYR A 123 1.15 3.48 12.18
N LEU A 124 1.27 4.43 11.25
CA LEU A 124 2.55 5.01 10.84
C LEU A 124 3.25 5.74 11.99
N GLU A 125 2.50 6.45 12.83
CA GLU A 125 3.01 7.10 14.03
C GLU A 125 3.60 6.10 15.04
N ARG A 126 2.93 4.97 15.23
CA ARG A 126 3.37 3.90 16.15
C ARG A 126 4.53 3.08 15.59
N MET A 127 4.56 2.87 14.28
CA MET A 127 5.57 2.05 13.60
C MET A 127 6.95 2.73 13.57
N GLY A 128 6.99 4.05 13.53
CA GLY A 128 8.25 4.78 13.34
C GLY A 128 8.22 6.22 13.84
N HIS A 129 9.25 6.95 13.50
CA HIS A 129 9.44 8.34 13.95
C HIS A 129 9.04 9.37 12.88
N TYR A 130 8.40 8.96 11.79
CA TYR A 130 8.06 9.83 10.65
C TYR A 130 7.17 11.02 11.03
N CYS A 131 6.23 10.81 11.98
CA CYS A 131 5.25 11.83 12.35
C CYS A 131 5.85 12.92 13.22
N LYS A 132 7.01 12.68 13.85
CA LYS A 132 7.71 13.70 14.64
C LYS A 132 8.27 14.77 13.71
N GLY A 133 7.72 15.98 13.78
CA GLY A 133 8.09 17.08 12.89
C GLY A 133 7.46 17.02 11.48
N CYS A 134 6.46 16.15 11.28
CA CYS A 134 5.68 16.15 10.05
C CYS A 134 4.81 17.41 9.95
N HIS A 135 4.54 17.87 8.72
CA HIS A 135 3.59 18.95 8.48
C HIS A 135 2.17 18.58 8.94
N TYR A 136 1.79 17.31 8.80
CA TYR A 136 0.47 16.82 9.16
C TYR A 136 0.43 16.20 10.56
N GLN A 137 -0.72 16.33 11.21
CA GLN A 137 -0.97 15.81 12.55
C GLN A 137 -1.91 14.62 12.51
N VAL A 138 -1.47 13.50 13.05
CA VAL A 138 -2.24 12.24 13.07
C VAL A 138 -3.52 12.36 13.90
N LYS A 139 -3.49 13.15 14.98
CA LYS A 139 -4.64 13.33 15.87
C LYS A 139 -5.70 14.29 15.32
N ALA A 140 -5.36 15.11 14.32
CA ALA A 140 -6.31 16.00 13.68
C ALA A 140 -7.24 15.18 12.77
N ARG A 141 -8.55 15.29 13.02
CA ARG A 141 -9.57 14.50 12.28
C ARG A 141 -9.95 15.14 10.95
N HIS A 142 -9.82 16.46 10.84
CA HIS A 142 -10.20 17.25 9.66
C HIS A 142 -9.36 18.52 9.56
N GLY A 143 -9.48 19.21 8.44
CA GLY A 143 -8.73 20.43 8.12
C GLY A 143 -7.39 20.15 7.43
N ASP A 144 -6.77 21.20 6.91
CA ASP A 144 -5.57 21.15 6.05
C ASP A 144 -4.34 20.55 6.73
N GLY A 145 -4.31 20.56 8.06
CA GLY A 145 -3.24 19.94 8.85
C GLY A 145 -3.49 18.48 9.22
N SER A 146 -4.61 17.88 8.84
CA SER A 146 -4.90 16.48 9.16
C SER A 146 -4.06 15.52 8.32
N CYS A 147 -3.68 14.38 8.92
CA CYS A 147 -2.89 13.37 8.22
C CYS A 147 -3.67 12.76 7.04
N PRO A 148 -3.18 12.86 5.79
CA PRO A 148 -3.88 12.32 4.62
C PRO A 148 -4.18 10.82 4.72
N PHE A 149 -3.33 10.04 5.39
CA PHE A 149 -3.56 8.61 5.59
C PHE A 149 -4.84 8.32 6.38
N ASN A 150 -5.30 9.23 7.26
CA ASN A 150 -6.56 9.02 7.97
C ASN A 150 -7.75 9.11 7.03
N SER A 151 -7.82 10.16 6.22
CA SER A 151 -8.92 10.35 5.24
C SER A 151 -8.89 9.27 4.16
N LEU A 152 -7.71 8.95 3.63
CA LEU A 152 -7.53 7.91 2.62
C LEU A 152 -7.94 6.53 3.16
N TYR A 153 -7.63 6.21 4.41
CA TYR A 153 -8.00 4.93 5.04
C TYR A 153 -9.53 4.75 5.10
N TRP A 154 -10.24 5.75 5.58
CA TRP A 154 -11.70 5.70 5.66
C TRP A 154 -12.34 5.71 4.27
N HIS A 155 -11.82 6.52 3.35
CA HIS A 155 -12.26 6.52 1.96
C HIS A 155 -12.03 5.16 1.28
N PHE A 156 -10.90 4.50 1.54
CA PHE A 156 -10.59 3.17 1.04
C PHE A 156 -11.62 2.13 1.52
N LEU A 157 -11.96 2.12 2.80
CA LEU A 157 -12.97 1.22 3.35
C LEU A 157 -14.35 1.49 2.73
N TRP A 158 -14.73 2.76 2.61
CA TRP A 158 -15.99 3.15 1.99
C TRP A 158 -16.07 2.71 0.52
N ARG A 159 -15.08 3.06 -0.27
CA ARG A 159 -15.03 2.76 -1.72
C ARG A 159 -15.10 1.27 -2.01
N ASN A 160 -14.50 0.45 -1.18
CA ASN A 160 -14.39 -0.99 -1.39
C ASN A 160 -15.36 -1.82 -0.53
N ARG A 161 -16.39 -1.20 0.05
CA ARG A 161 -17.30 -1.89 0.97
C ARG A 161 -17.98 -3.10 0.35
N ASP A 162 -18.42 -2.99 -0.89
CA ASP A 162 -19.09 -4.09 -1.60
C ASP A 162 -18.18 -5.32 -1.78
N LYS A 163 -16.89 -5.10 -1.97
CA LYS A 163 -15.89 -6.16 -2.18
C LYS A 163 -15.31 -6.70 -0.88
N LEU A 164 -15.16 -5.85 0.13
CA LEU A 164 -14.41 -6.15 1.36
C LEU A 164 -15.30 -6.29 2.60
N GLY A 165 -16.55 -5.86 2.56
CA GLY A 165 -17.45 -5.85 3.72
C GLY A 165 -17.72 -7.23 4.31
N GLY A 166 -17.64 -8.29 3.49
CA GLY A 166 -17.74 -9.68 3.93
C GLY A 166 -16.46 -10.28 4.52
N ASN A 167 -15.35 -9.55 4.52
CA ASN A 167 -14.08 -10.08 5.05
C ASN A 167 -14.07 -10.04 6.60
N PRO A 168 -14.01 -11.21 7.29
CA PRO A 168 -14.07 -11.25 8.75
C PRO A 168 -12.96 -10.44 9.45
N ARG A 169 -11.80 -10.30 8.80
CA ARG A 169 -10.66 -9.55 9.34
C ARG A 169 -10.83 -8.03 9.24
N LEU A 170 -11.86 -7.56 8.53
CA LEU A 170 -12.25 -6.16 8.44
C LEU A 170 -13.56 -5.85 9.19
N ALA A 171 -14.14 -6.84 9.88
CA ALA A 171 -15.39 -6.66 10.62
C ALA A 171 -15.32 -5.51 11.63
N LEU A 172 -14.24 -5.41 12.42
CA LEU A 172 -14.08 -4.33 13.40
C LEU A 172 -13.97 -2.94 12.77
N PRO A 173 -13.14 -2.70 11.73
CA PRO A 173 -13.15 -1.44 10.99
C PRO A 173 -14.53 -1.04 10.47
N TYR A 174 -15.27 -1.98 9.86
CA TYR A 174 -16.61 -1.68 9.34
C TYR A 174 -17.65 -1.45 10.45
N ALA A 175 -17.61 -2.21 11.54
CA ALA A 175 -18.46 -1.96 12.70
C ALA A 175 -18.21 -0.58 13.33
N ASN A 176 -16.96 -0.14 13.39
CA ASN A 176 -16.62 1.21 13.85
C ASN A 176 -17.10 2.29 12.88
N TRP A 177 -17.18 2.00 11.59
CA TRP A 177 -17.73 2.91 10.60
C TRP A 177 -19.26 3.05 10.77
N ASP A 178 -19.97 1.93 10.92
CA ASP A 178 -21.42 1.90 11.01
C ASP A 178 -21.94 2.49 12.35
N GLY A 179 -21.09 2.63 13.35
CA GLY A 179 -21.40 3.21 14.66
C GLY A 179 -21.15 4.74 14.78
N GLN A 180 -20.68 5.39 13.70
CA GLN A 180 -20.47 6.85 13.65
C GLN A 180 -21.58 7.54 12.88
#